data_b4da982f9e45d5e52220dcbf771c1f66
#
_entry.id   b4da982f9e45d5e52220dcbf771c1f66
#
_cell.length_a   1.000
_cell.length_b   1.000
_cell.length_c   1.000
_cell.angle_alpha   90.00
_cell.angle_beta   90.00
_cell.angle_gamma   90.00
#
_symmetry.space_group_name_H-M   'P 1'
#
loop_
_entity.id
_entity.type
_entity.pdbx_description
1 polymer ?
#
loop_
_entity_poly.entity_id
_entity_poly.type
_entity_poly.pdbx_seq_one_letter_code
_entity_poly.pdbx_strand_id
1 'polypeptide(L)'
;MTAEIISVGTELLLGNILNTNAQYLSRELADLGITVQRESTIGDNQGRLADFVNEAKARCDLLVFTGGLGPTADDLTKETVAACYGDTLAFDEEEWAKITSYFARSGRETTPNNRKQAMVPVHGRKIVNHHGTAPGAWFEQYGRCAVLMPGVPSEMKAMWTESIRPLLLERQNCTLHSITLRVLGGESNLEYQVRDLLDHANPTAAIYCKTGECEIRITARAASDEDGEKMCRAYARKFYDLLGDAVYDEDVAGLEETVVRTLKEKGLTVSTAESCTGGMIAERITAVSGSSEVFGYGFVTYWEQAKAKLVGVDPDVITRYNVVSAPVAAQMALGAAKASGSDIAVSVTGVAGPTGGDAVRPVGTVYLGAARGGTVYVKKLFVSRPDRALVRARAAQAALELVLRLAQGRTPAGTKPLTAAQQHDTAVLDALDAAFLSE
;
A
#
# COMPACT_ATOMS: atom_id res chain seq x y z
N MET A 1 24.74 0.94 -9.98
CA MET A 1 25.02 -0.25 -9.12
C MET A 1 23.90 -1.24 -9.30
N THR A 2 24.22 -2.51 -9.44
CA THR A 2 23.26 -3.63 -9.52
C THR A 2 23.29 -4.47 -8.25
N ALA A 3 22.14 -5.00 -7.84
CA ALA A 3 22.03 -5.79 -6.63
C ALA A 3 21.23 -7.09 -6.83
N GLU A 4 21.50 -8.08 -5.98
CA GLU A 4 20.63 -9.24 -5.75
C GLU A 4 20.24 -9.31 -4.28
N ILE A 5 18.97 -9.63 -4.01
CA ILE A 5 18.45 -9.85 -2.66
C ILE A 5 18.40 -11.36 -2.43
N ILE A 6 19.00 -11.80 -1.31
CA ILE A 6 19.08 -13.20 -0.94
C ILE A 6 18.43 -13.41 0.44
N SER A 7 17.29 -14.07 0.47
CA SER A 7 16.61 -14.44 1.70
C SER A 7 17.03 -15.87 2.09
N VAL A 8 17.58 -16.03 3.28
CA VAL A 8 18.03 -17.31 3.80
C VAL A 8 17.05 -17.79 4.85
N GLY A 9 16.42 -18.94 4.62
CA GLY A 9 15.46 -19.55 5.53
C GLY A 9 14.63 -20.62 4.82
N THR A 10 14.63 -21.80 5.39
CA THR A 10 13.86 -22.96 4.88
C THR A 10 12.36 -22.74 4.98
N GLU A 11 11.87 -22.00 5.99
CA GLU A 11 10.46 -21.66 6.19
C GLU A 11 9.88 -20.80 5.05
N LEU A 12 10.73 -19.98 4.41
CA LEU A 12 10.35 -19.21 3.22
C LEU A 12 10.14 -20.11 2.01
N LEU A 13 11.03 -21.10 1.81
CA LEU A 13 10.90 -22.09 0.72
C LEU A 13 9.67 -22.97 0.88
N LEU A 14 9.30 -23.29 2.13
CA LEU A 14 8.11 -24.08 2.43
C LEU A 14 6.81 -23.28 2.34
N GLY A 15 6.90 -21.96 2.14
CA GLY A 15 5.73 -21.07 2.07
C GLY A 15 5.03 -20.84 3.42
N ASN A 16 5.70 -21.14 4.53
CA ASN A 16 5.13 -20.97 5.87
C ASN A 16 4.97 -19.50 6.24
N ILE A 17 5.81 -18.61 5.70
CA ILE A 17 5.76 -17.16 5.88
C ILE A 17 5.97 -16.44 4.55
N LEU A 18 5.44 -15.21 4.46
CA LEU A 18 5.66 -14.33 3.31
C LEU A 18 7.03 -13.65 3.41
N ASN A 19 7.72 -13.54 2.27
CA ASN A 19 9.00 -12.82 2.19
C ASN A 19 8.81 -11.30 2.16
N THR A 20 8.38 -10.72 3.27
CA THR A 20 8.18 -9.27 3.40
C THR A 20 9.49 -8.49 3.46
N ASN A 21 10.60 -9.13 3.83
CA ASN A 21 11.92 -8.52 3.85
C ASN A 21 12.42 -8.21 2.43
N ALA A 22 12.30 -9.15 1.50
CA ALA A 22 12.69 -8.92 0.12
C ALA A 22 11.87 -7.79 -0.51
N GLN A 23 10.56 -7.77 -0.28
CA GLN A 23 9.69 -6.69 -0.75
C GLN A 23 10.13 -5.32 -0.21
N TYR A 24 10.46 -5.23 1.08
CA TYR A 24 10.95 -3.98 1.68
C TYR A 24 12.29 -3.55 1.07
N LEU A 25 13.26 -4.47 1.02
CA LEU A 25 14.60 -4.20 0.48
C LEU A 25 14.57 -3.83 -0.99
N SER A 26 13.70 -4.44 -1.80
CA SER A 26 13.51 -4.06 -3.22
C SER A 26 13.07 -2.61 -3.37
N ARG A 27 12.15 -2.14 -2.53
CA ARG A 27 11.71 -0.74 -2.51
C ARG A 27 12.85 0.19 -2.09
N GLU A 28 13.52 -0.12 -1.00
CA GLU A 28 14.62 0.68 -0.48
C GLU A 28 15.79 0.79 -1.45
N LEU A 29 16.15 -0.32 -2.13
CA LEU A 29 17.20 -0.32 -3.15
C LEU A 29 16.79 0.49 -4.38
N ALA A 30 15.52 0.38 -4.80
CA ALA A 30 14.99 1.22 -5.88
C ALA A 30 15.02 2.71 -5.51
N ASP A 31 14.71 3.05 -4.25
CA ASP A 31 14.82 4.42 -3.72
C ASP A 31 16.25 4.95 -3.73
N LEU A 32 17.23 4.05 -3.64
CA LEU A 32 18.65 4.38 -3.80
C LEU A 32 19.12 4.32 -5.26
N GLY A 33 18.24 4.02 -6.26
CA GLY A 33 18.61 3.85 -7.67
C GLY A 33 19.54 2.66 -7.93
N ILE A 34 19.49 1.70 -7.02
CA ILE A 34 20.19 0.43 -7.17
C ILE A 34 19.23 -0.54 -7.86
N THR A 35 19.62 -1.02 -9.04
CA THR A 35 18.79 -1.94 -9.81
C THR A 35 18.87 -3.33 -9.22
N VAL A 36 17.76 -3.81 -8.65
CA VAL A 36 17.63 -5.21 -8.21
C VAL A 36 17.42 -6.08 -9.45
N GLN A 37 18.39 -6.96 -9.72
CA GLN A 37 18.33 -7.87 -10.86
C GLN A 37 17.60 -9.17 -10.53
N ARG A 38 17.70 -9.65 -9.28
CA ARG A 38 17.09 -10.90 -8.81
C ARG A 38 16.73 -10.83 -7.34
N GLU A 39 15.68 -11.55 -7.00
CA GLU A 39 15.36 -11.99 -5.65
C GLU A 39 15.47 -13.51 -5.59
N SER A 40 16.17 -14.03 -4.60
CA SER A 40 16.37 -15.48 -4.43
C SER A 40 16.12 -15.88 -2.98
N THR A 41 15.55 -17.04 -2.80
CA THR A 41 15.39 -17.66 -1.48
C THR A 41 16.20 -18.94 -1.45
N ILE A 42 17.06 -19.09 -0.45
CA ILE A 42 17.94 -20.22 -0.24
C ILE A 42 17.61 -20.86 1.12
N GLY A 43 17.49 -22.19 1.15
CA GLY A 43 17.34 -22.91 2.41
C GLY A 43 18.67 -23.00 3.17
N ASP A 44 18.59 -23.29 4.45
CA ASP A 44 19.71 -23.35 5.40
C ASP A 44 20.65 -24.52 5.09
N ASN A 45 21.47 -24.35 4.05
CA ASN A 45 22.46 -25.32 3.62
C ASN A 45 23.73 -24.63 3.11
N GLN A 46 24.84 -24.88 3.77
CA GLN A 46 26.12 -24.22 3.53
C GLN A 46 26.62 -24.35 2.08
N GLY A 47 26.59 -25.56 1.52
CA GLY A 47 27.09 -25.79 0.16
C GLY A 47 26.27 -25.05 -0.89
N ARG A 48 24.93 -25.19 -0.85
CA ARG A 48 24.04 -24.46 -1.76
C ARG A 48 24.17 -22.96 -1.65
N LEU A 49 24.32 -22.45 -0.42
CA LEU A 49 24.50 -21.02 -0.20
C LEU A 49 25.85 -20.56 -0.77
N ALA A 50 26.95 -21.29 -0.55
CA ALA A 50 28.28 -20.96 -1.07
C ALA A 50 28.31 -20.93 -2.61
N ASP A 51 27.73 -21.95 -3.26
CA ASP A 51 27.63 -22.01 -4.72
C ASP A 51 26.86 -20.79 -5.27
N PHE A 52 25.70 -20.50 -4.65
CA PHE A 52 24.90 -19.35 -5.04
C PHE A 52 25.63 -18.02 -4.85
N VAL A 53 26.30 -17.81 -3.72
CA VAL A 53 27.07 -16.60 -3.43
C VAL A 53 28.16 -16.39 -4.48
N ASN A 54 28.90 -17.42 -4.83
CA ASN A 54 29.96 -17.33 -5.82
C ASN A 54 29.42 -16.96 -7.22
N GLU A 55 28.31 -17.55 -7.62
CA GLU A 55 27.62 -17.18 -8.87
C GLU A 55 27.09 -15.74 -8.83
N ALA A 56 26.37 -15.36 -7.80
CA ALA A 56 25.77 -14.05 -7.66
C ALA A 56 26.83 -12.93 -7.61
N LYS A 57 27.93 -13.17 -6.87
CA LYS A 57 29.07 -12.24 -6.77
C LYS A 57 29.70 -11.97 -8.13
N ALA A 58 29.62 -12.88 -9.10
CA ALA A 58 30.19 -12.67 -10.43
C ALA A 58 29.34 -11.72 -11.30
N ARG A 59 28.04 -11.58 -11.05
CA ARG A 59 27.10 -10.88 -11.94
C ARG A 59 26.54 -9.55 -11.43
N CYS A 60 26.67 -9.24 -10.11
CA CYS A 60 26.17 -7.96 -9.56
C CYS A 60 27.19 -7.30 -8.63
N ASP A 61 26.94 -6.03 -8.32
CA ASP A 61 27.86 -5.21 -7.52
C ASP A 61 27.62 -5.39 -6.02
N LEU A 62 26.38 -5.70 -5.62
CA LEU A 62 25.92 -5.78 -4.23
C LEU A 62 25.03 -7.00 -4.01
N LEU A 63 25.37 -7.82 -3.03
CA LEU A 63 24.53 -8.88 -2.51
C LEU A 63 23.92 -8.44 -1.18
N VAL A 64 22.59 -8.49 -1.06
CA VAL A 64 21.84 -8.08 0.14
C VAL A 64 21.18 -9.30 0.76
N PHE A 65 21.71 -9.75 1.88
CA PHE A 65 21.22 -10.93 2.60
C PHE A 65 20.28 -10.56 3.74
N THR A 66 19.26 -11.38 3.94
CA THR A 66 18.42 -11.35 5.14
C THR A 66 18.16 -12.77 5.62
N GLY A 67 18.41 -13.04 6.91
CA GLY A 67 18.26 -14.36 7.54
C GLY A 67 19.55 -15.12 7.76
N GLY A 68 19.46 -16.20 8.54
CA GLY A 68 20.58 -17.11 8.86
C GLY A 68 21.69 -16.52 9.72
N LEU A 69 21.39 -15.50 10.56
CA LEU A 69 22.34 -14.89 11.51
C LEU A 69 22.07 -15.24 12.98
N GLY A 70 21.11 -16.12 13.23
CA GLY A 70 20.75 -16.56 14.58
C GLY A 70 21.79 -17.44 15.25
N PRO A 71 21.46 -17.97 16.44
CA PRO A 71 22.36 -18.80 17.24
C PRO A 71 22.29 -20.30 16.92
N THR A 72 21.39 -20.74 16.03
CA THR A 72 21.15 -22.16 15.77
C THR A 72 22.19 -22.75 14.83
N ALA A 73 22.27 -24.08 14.76
CA ALA A 73 23.30 -24.74 13.96
C ALA A 73 23.11 -24.54 12.44
N ASP A 74 21.88 -24.27 12.03
CA ASP A 74 21.47 -23.98 10.66
C ASP A 74 21.62 -22.51 10.25
N ASP A 75 21.88 -21.59 11.17
CA ASP A 75 22.23 -20.20 10.88
C ASP A 75 23.68 -20.10 10.35
N LEU A 76 23.89 -20.32 9.07
CA LEU A 76 25.21 -20.45 8.44
C LEU A 76 25.58 -19.30 7.49
N THR A 77 24.75 -18.27 7.40
CA THR A 77 24.94 -17.21 6.40
C THR A 77 26.24 -16.43 6.58
N LYS A 78 26.57 -16.04 7.82
CA LYS A 78 27.74 -15.19 8.09
C LYS A 78 29.04 -15.93 7.76
N GLU A 79 29.20 -17.14 8.23
CA GLU A 79 30.38 -17.98 7.98
C GLU A 79 30.57 -18.29 6.50
N THR A 80 29.48 -18.63 5.81
CA THR A 80 29.51 -18.97 4.40
C THR A 80 29.90 -17.78 3.54
N VAL A 81 29.28 -16.63 3.77
CA VAL A 81 29.56 -15.42 2.99
C VAL A 81 30.97 -14.91 3.30
N ALA A 82 31.42 -14.92 4.57
CA ALA A 82 32.80 -14.57 4.91
C ALA A 82 33.80 -15.41 4.10
N ALA A 83 33.64 -16.72 4.07
CA ALA A 83 34.52 -17.60 3.30
C ALA A 83 34.50 -17.29 1.80
N CYS A 84 33.32 -17.03 1.20
CA CYS A 84 33.19 -16.67 -0.22
C CYS A 84 33.84 -15.30 -0.55
N TYR A 85 33.98 -14.40 0.44
CA TYR A 85 34.65 -13.13 0.30
C TYR A 85 36.11 -13.14 0.78
N GLY A 86 36.64 -14.32 1.10
CA GLY A 86 38.02 -14.48 1.56
C GLY A 86 38.28 -13.86 2.93
N ASP A 87 37.25 -13.73 3.76
CA ASP A 87 37.34 -13.24 5.11
C ASP A 87 37.16 -14.38 6.13
N THR A 88 37.50 -14.09 7.37
CA THR A 88 37.30 -14.97 8.53
C THR A 88 36.52 -14.23 9.62
N LEU A 89 35.99 -14.97 10.55
CA LEU A 89 35.24 -14.41 11.67
C LEU A 89 36.06 -14.53 12.96
N ALA A 90 36.06 -13.49 13.79
CA ALA A 90 36.64 -13.47 15.12
C ALA A 90 35.58 -13.19 16.18
N PHE A 91 35.81 -13.70 17.39
CA PHE A 91 34.93 -13.44 18.50
C PHE A 91 35.13 -12.00 19.02
N ASP A 92 34.00 -11.28 19.18
CA ASP A 92 33.97 -9.89 19.66
C ASP A 92 33.39 -9.84 21.06
N GLU A 93 34.25 -9.52 22.05
CA GLU A 93 33.87 -9.44 23.48
C GLU A 93 32.84 -8.31 23.73
N GLU A 94 32.93 -7.20 23.02
CA GLU A 94 31.98 -6.10 23.16
C GLU A 94 30.59 -6.54 22.69
N GLU A 95 30.52 -7.22 21.56
CA GLU A 95 29.25 -7.74 21.03
C GLU A 95 28.67 -8.83 21.94
N TRP A 96 29.53 -9.68 22.48
CA TRP A 96 29.11 -10.69 23.47
C TRP A 96 28.52 -10.04 24.72
N ALA A 97 29.13 -8.98 25.22
CA ALA A 97 28.62 -8.22 26.37
C ALA A 97 27.23 -7.59 26.06
N LYS A 98 27.04 -7.07 24.85
CA LYS A 98 25.72 -6.55 24.40
C LYS A 98 24.67 -7.65 24.37
N ILE A 99 24.99 -8.80 23.78
CA ILE A 99 24.09 -9.96 23.71
C ILE A 99 23.70 -10.39 25.13
N THR A 100 24.67 -10.56 26.03
CA THR A 100 24.43 -10.96 27.41
C THR A 100 23.52 -9.95 28.13
N SER A 101 23.78 -8.67 27.97
CA SER A 101 22.97 -7.58 28.54
C SER A 101 21.53 -7.58 27.99
N TYR A 102 21.35 -7.86 26.70
CA TYR A 102 20.03 -7.97 26.07
C TYR A 102 19.20 -9.09 26.70
N PHE A 103 19.79 -10.29 26.89
CA PHE A 103 19.12 -11.41 27.55
C PHE A 103 18.80 -11.12 29.03
N ALA A 104 19.75 -10.54 29.75
CA ALA A 104 19.56 -10.19 31.16
C ALA A 104 18.38 -9.20 31.37
N ARG A 105 18.24 -8.19 30.49
CA ARG A 105 17.09 -7.25 30.52
C ARG A 105 15.73 -7.92 30.34
N SER A 106 15.68 -9.05 29.62
CA SER A 106 14.45 -9.83 29.41
C SER A 106 14.28 -10.96 30.46
N GLY A 107 15.11 -11.01 31.51
CA GLY A 107 15.08 -12.03 32.56
C GLY A 107 15.51 -13.42 32.06
N ARG A 108 16.30 -13.47 30.98
CA ARG A 108 16.79 -14.73 30.37
C ARG A 108 18.30 -14.82 30.49
N GLU A 109 18.81 -16.02 30.43
CA GLU A 109 20.26 -16.30 30.34
C GLU A 109 20.66 -16.64 28.91
N THR A 110 21.89 -16.30 28.55
CA THR A 110 22.49 -16.74 27.28
C THR A 110 22.86 -18.23 27.36
N THR A 111 22.73 -18.90 26.22
CA THR A 111 23.18 -20.28 26.05
C THR A 111 24.49 -20.34 25.26
N PRO A 112 25.28 -21.43 25.32
CA PRO A 112 26.57 -21.51 24.64
C PRO A 112 26.51 -21.23 23.13
N ASN A 113 25.41 -21.57 22.47
CA ASN A 113 25.19 -21.33 21.04
C ASN A 113 25.03 -19.84 20.71
N ASN A 114 24.62 -18.97 21.66
CA ASN A 114 24.56 -17.53 21.42
C ASN A 114 25.95 -16.93 21.14
N ARG A 115 27.05 -17.60 21.56
CA ARG A 115 28.42 -17.13 21.26
C ARG A 115 28.68 -17.02 19.75
N LYS A 116 28.01 -17.83 18.93
CA LYS A 116 28.07 -17.74 17.47
C LYS A 116 27.64 -16.37 16.94
N GLN A 117 26.67 -15.74 17.58
CA GLN A 117 26.20 -14.42 17.16
C GLN A 117 27.26 -13.33 17.36
N ALA A 118 28.16 -13.48 18.38
CA ALA A 118 29.25 -12.57 18.65
C ALA A 118 30.46 -12.71 17.70
N MET A 119 30.40 -13.62 16.71
CA MET A 119 31.42 -13.72 15.68
C MET A 119 31.22 -12.61 14.65
N VAL A 120 32.27 -11.81 14.39
CA VAL A 120 32.24 -10.67 13.48
C VAL A 120 33.35 -10.76 12.43
N PRO A 121 33.23 -10.11 11.25
CA PRO A 121 34.27 -10.10 10.22
C PRO A 121 35.63 -9.57 10.76
N VAL A 122 36.73 -10.19 10.33
CA VAL A 122 38.08 -9.75 10.66
C VAL A 122 38.54 -8.59 9.75
N HIS A 123 38.25 -8.69 8.46
CA HIS A 123 38.64 -7.69 7.45
C HIS A 123 37.44 -6.88 6.97
N GLY A 124 36.25 -7.45 7.01
CA GLY A 124 34.99 -6.77 6.73
C GLY A 124 34.58 -5.82 7.84
N ARG A 125 33.33 -5.35 7.78
CA ARG A 125 32.78 -4.42 8.76
C ARG A 125 31.63 -5.04 9.53
N LYS A 126 31.66 -4.97 10.86
CA LYS A 126 30.53 -5.26 11.72
C LYS A 126 29.45 -4.18 11.53
N ILE A 127 28.19 -4.60 11.35
CA ILE A 127 27.02 -3.72 11.35
C ILE A 127 26.28 -3.94 12.67
N VAL A 128 26.19 -2.90 13.48
CA VAL A 128 25.58 -3.00 14.81
C VAL A 128 24.07 -3.22 14.70
N ASN A 129 23.55 -4.12 15.53
CA ASN A 129 22.10 -4.32 15.70
C ASN A 129 21.70 -3.72 17.06
N HIS A 130 20.95 -2.62 17.03
CA HIS A 130 20.45 -1.96 18.26
C HIS A 130 19.12 -2.55 18.75
N HIS A 131 18.45 -3.38 17.93
CA HIS A 131 17.10 -3.87 18.15
C HIS A 131 17.02 -5.38 18.39
N GLY A 132 18.16 -6.08 18.33
CA GLY A 132 18.25 -7.53 18.51
C GLY A 132 19.62 -8.00 18.95
N THR A 133 19.88 -9.31 18.81
CA THR A 133 21.10 -9.96 19.29
C THR A 133 22.11 -10.29 18.20
N ALA A 134 21.71 -10.35 16.94
CA ALA A 134 22.59 -10.76 15.85
C ALA A 134 23.12 -9.52 15.12
N PRO A 135 24.42 -9.19 15.22
CA PRO A 135 25.03 -8.15 14.40
C PRO A 135 25.01 -8.56 12.92
N GLY A 136 24.81 -7.58 12.06
CA GLY A 136 25.02 -7.74 10.63
C GLY A 136 26.50 -7.70 10.26
N ALA A 137 26.78 -7.88 8.98
CA ALA A 137 28.12 -7.84 8.44
C ALA A 137 28.15 -7.17 7.07
N TRP A 138 29.25 -6.53 6.75
CA TRP A 138 29.57 -6.02 5.43
C TRP A 138 30.90 -6.63 4.98
N PHE A 139 30.90 -7.30 3.84
CA PHE A 139 32.07 -7.85 3.18
C PHE A 139 32.32 -7.13 1.87
N GLU A 140 33.58 -6.98 1.51
CA GLU A 140 33.95 -6.39 0.23
C GLU A 140 35.16 -7.11 -0.35
N GLN A 141 35.10 -7.43 -1.63
CA GLN A 141 36.21 -8.02 -2.36
C GLN A 141 36.15 -7.58 -3.82
N TYR A 142 37.25 -7.02 -4.36
CA TYR A 142 37.37 -6.56 -5.75
C TYR A 142 36.23 -5.61 -6.19
N GLY A 143 35.83 -4.69 -5.29
CA GLY A 143 34.75 -3.73 -5.54
C GLY A 143 33.33 -4.30 -5.46
N ARG A 144 33.18 -5.59 -5.17
CA ARG A 144 31.90 -6.26 -4.96
C ARG A 144 31.60 -6.39 -3.49
N CYS A 145 30.36 -6.12 -3.10
CA CYS A 145 29.94 -6.04 -1.71
C CYS A 145 28.90 -7.10 -1.38
N ALA A 146 28.92 -7.55 -0.12
CA ALA A 146 27.83 -8.30 0.48
C ALA A 146 27.46 -7.67 1.82
N VAL A 147 26.17 -7.45 2.05
CA VAL A 147 25.63 -6.97 3.32
C VAL A 147 24.67 -8.00 3.89
N LEU A 148 24.83 -8.32 5.17
CA LEU A 148 24.07 -9.32 5.88
C LEU A 148 23.24 -8.70 7.00
N MET A 149 21.97 -9.03 7.05
CA MET A 149 21.00 -8.54 8.03
C MET A 149 20.21 -9.70 8.65
N PRO A 150 19.66 -9.52 9.87
CA PRO A 150 18.78 -10.53 10.48
C PRO A 150 17.53 -10.83 9.65
N GLY A 151 16.93 -12.01 9.91
CA GLY A 151 15.64 -12.41 9.31
C GLY A 151 14.45 -11.70 9.94
N VAL A 152 14.51 -11.28 11.20
CA VAL A 152 13.42 -10.59 11.90
C VAL A 152 13.15 -9.23 11.25
N PRO A 153 11.92 -8.97 10.71
CA PRO A 153 11.66 -7.77 9.92
C PRO A 153 11.93 -6.44 10.62
N SER A 154 11.62 -6.34 11.92
CA SER A 154 11.86 -5.11 12.69
C SER A 154 13.34 -4.80 12.86
N GLU A 155 14.17 -5.82 13.12
CA GLU A 155 15.61 -5.69 13.25
C GLU A 155 16.26 -5.34 11.91
N MET A 156 15.88 -6.03 10.85
CA MET A 156 16.39 -5.82 9.49
C MET A 156 16.10 -4.40 9.00
N LYS A 157 14.86 -3.91 9.18
CA LYS A 157 14.47 -2.55 8.76
C LYS A 157 15.22 -1.48 9.54
N ALA A 158 15.37 -1.63 10.85
CA ALA A 158 16.12 -0.70 11.67
C ALA A 158 17.61 -0.67 11.25
N MET A 159 18.25 -1.83 11.09
CA MET A 159 19.63 -1.93 10.63
C MET A 159 19.84 -1.34 9.23
N TRP A 160 18.89 -1.56 8.32
CA TRP A 160 18.90 -0.94 7.00
C TRP A 160 18.91 0.59 7.11
N THR A 161 17.94 1.15 7.83
CA THR A 161 17.75 2.60 7.93
C THR A 161 18.89 3.30 8.65
N GLU A 162 19.36 2.71 9.77
CA GLU A 162 20.35 3.32 10.66
C GLU A 162 21.79 3.19 10.12
N SER A 163 22.10 2.12 9.40
CA SER A 163 23.48 1.79 9.06
C SER A 163 23.74 1.57 7.58
N ILE A 164 22.92 0.73 6.90
CA ILE A 164 23.26 0.25 5.56
C ILE A 164 22.90 1.29 4.50
N ARG A 165 21.73 1.88 4.60
CA ARG A 165 21.26 2.92 3.66
C ARG A 165 22.22 4.12 3.61
N PRO A 166 22.71 4.69 4.74
CA PRO A 166 23.73 5.75 4.72
C PRO A 166 25.04 5.33 4.04
N LEU A 167 25.52 4.11 4.31
CA LEU A 167 26.75 3.59 3.68
C LEU A 167 26.62 3.45 2.15
N LEU A 168 25.45 3.04 1.67
CA LEU A 168 25.19 2.92 0.23
C LEU A 168 25.08 4.30 -0.44
N LEU A 169 24.49 5.28 0.23
CA LEU A 169 24.41 6.67 -0.26
C LEU A 169 25.81 7.29 -0.42
N GLU A 170 26.68 7.13 0.60
CA GLU A 170 28.07 7.62 0.52
C GLU A 170 28.83 7.07 -0.69
N ARG A 171 28.54 5.81 -1.09
CA ARG A 171 29.21 5.17 -2.23
C ARG A 171 28.72 5.64 -3.59
N GLN A 172 27.54 6.20 -3.70
CA GLN A 172 26.92 6.50 -5.01
C GLN A 172 27.31 7.86 -5.58
N ASN A 173 27.83 8.79 -4.80
CA ASN A 173 28.12 10.17 -5.20
C ASN A 173 26.93 10.88 -5.89
N CYS A 174 25.70 10.45 -5.63
CA CYS A 174 24.48 11.05 -6.16
C CYS A 174 23.34 10.86 -5.17
N THR A 175 22.37 11.75 -5.24
CA THR A 175 21.09 11.63 -4.52
C THR A 175 20.02 11.14 -5.46
N LEU A 176 19.01 10.51 -4.88
CA LEU A 176 17.76 10.17 -5.56
C LEU A 176 16.62 10.91 -4.90
N HIS A 177 15.86 11.58 -5.71
CA HIS A 177 14.59 12.17 -5.30
C HIS A 177 13.46 11.47 -6.01
N SER A 178 12.38 11.15 -5.29
CA SER A 178 11.20 10.51 -5.86
C SER A 178 9.95 11.24 -5.42
N ILE A 179 9.00 11.36 -6.34
CA ILE A 179 7.62 11.77 -6.05
C ILE A 179 6.68 10.70 -6.58
N THR A 180 5.55 10.51 -5.90
CA THR A 180 4.56 9.49 -6.26
C THR A 180 3.22 10.15 -6.53
N LEU A 181 2.80 10.18 -7.79
CA LEU A 181 1.47 10.65 -8.17
C LEU A 181 0.44 9.56 -7.88
N ARG A 182 -0.67 9.94 -7.27
CA ARG A 182 -1.81 9.07 -6.99
C ARG A 182 -2.87 9.29 -8.06
N VAL A 183 -3.24 8.21 -8.77
CA VAL A 183 -4.10 8.31 -9.97
C VAL A 183 -5.30 7.40 -9.83
N LEU A 184 -6.51 7.95 -10.00
CA LEU A 184 -7.74 7.18 -10.09
C LEU A 184 -7.85 6.53 -11.47
N GLY A 185 -8.16 5.24 -11.51
CA GLY A 185 -8.36 4.52 -12.76
C GLY A 185 -7.73 3.13 -12.76
N GLY A 186 -7.83 2.48 -13.92
CA GLY A 186 -7.27 1.15 -14.17
C GLY A 186 -5.95 1.22 -14.93
N GLU A 187 -5.07 0.23 -14.66
CA GLU A 187 -3.71 0.13 -15.20
C GLU A 187 -3.63 0.27 -16.72
N SER A 188 -4.38 -0.55 -17.42
CA SER A 188 -4.29 -0.63 -18.90
C SER A 188 -4.61 0.70 -19.60
N ASN A 189 -5.60 1.44 -19.08
CA ASN A 189 -5.94 2.74 -19.64
C ASN A 189 -4.91 3.80 -19.27
N LEU A 190 -4.39 3.74 -18.05
CA LEU A 190 -3.35 4.66 -17.57
C LEU A 190 -2.05 4.44 -18.37
N GLU A 191 -1.59 3.20 -18.49
CA GLU A 191 -0.37 2.85 -19.22
C GLU A 191 -0.45 3.32 -20.68
N TYR A 192 -1.59 3.11 -21.32
CA TYR A 192 -1.80 3.58 -22.69
C TYR A 192 -1.67 5.10 -22.85
N GLN A 193 -2.22 5.86 -21.89
CA GLN A 193 -2.16 7.33 -21.95
C GLN A 193 -0.75 7.90 -21.69
N VAL A 194 0.04 7.26 -20.83
CA VAL A 194 1.35 7.79 -20.41
C VAL A 194 2.54 7.00 -20.93
N ARG A 195 2.35 6.07 -21.86
CA ARG A 195 3.36 5.15 -22.38
C ARG A 195 4.65 5.85 -22.76
N ASP A 196 4.57 6.95 -23.48
CA ASP A 196 5.73 7.70 -23.96
C ASP A 196 6.54 8.35 -22.81
N LEU A 197 5.93 8.49 -21.63
CA LEU A 197 6.60 9.01 -20.44
C LEU A 197 7.23 7.91 -19.57
N LEU A 198 6.94 6.63 -19.82
CA LEU A 198 7.52 5.54 -19.04
C LEU A 198 8.92 5.15 -19.53
N ASP A 199 9.23 5.39 -20.80
CA ASP A 199 10.53 5.08 -21.38
C ASP A 199 11.46 6.33 -21.38
N HIS A 200 11.77 6.82 -20.18
CA HIS A 200 12.65 7.97 -19.98
C HIS A 200 13.80 7.63 -19.03
N ALA A 201 15.01 7.99 -19.41
CA ALA A 201 16.21 7.56 -18.70
C ALA A 201 16.40 8.24 -17.32
N ASN A 202 16.08 9.54 -17.22
CA ASN A 202 16.19 10.30 -15.96
C ASN A 202 15.40 11.63 -16.07
N PRO A 203 14.37 11.90 -15.28
CA PRO A 203 13.78 10.97 -14.29
C PRO A 203 13.15 9.72 -14.90
N THR A 204 13.20 8.60 -14.21
CA THR A 204 12.44 7.41 -14.57
C THR A 204 11.00 7.52 -14.05
N ALA A 205 10.06 6.83 -14.69
CA ALA A 205 8.69 6.71 -14.20
C ALA A 205 8.22 5.25 -14.25
N ALA A 206 7.49 4.81 -13.22
CA ALA A 206 6.93 3.46 -13.15
C ALA A 206 5.50 3.49 -12.59
N ILE A 207 4.63 2.61 -13.13
CA ILE A 207 3.25 2.46 -12.68
C ILE A 207 3.16 1.27 -11.73
N TYR A 208 2.49 1.49 -10.60
CA TYR A 208 2.15 0.45 -9.63
C TYR A 208 0.63 0.47 -9.40
N CYS A 209 -0.01 -0.68 -9.55
CA CYS A 209 -1.47 -0.75 -9.46
C CYS A 209 -1.92 -1.28 -8.11
N LYS A 210 -2.94 -0.64 -7.58
CA LYS A 210 -3.68 -1.01 -6.39
C LYS A 210 -5.15 -1.22 -6.72
N THR A 211 -5.94 -1.66 -5.76
CA THR A 211 -7.37 -1.87 -5.96
C THR A 211 -8.09 -0.54 -6.21
N GLY A 212 -8.38 -0.23 -7.49
CA GLY A 212 -9.16 0.94 -7.89
C GLY A 212 -8.37 2.23 -8.11
N GLU A 213 -7.07 2.17 -7.99
CA GLU A 213 -6.16 3.30 -8.25
C GLU A 213 -4.78 2.80 -8.71
N CYS A 214 -3.99 3.71 -9.23
CA CYS A 214 -2.60 3.46 -9.57
C CYS A 214 -1.69 4.52 -8.92
N GLU A 215 -0.43 4.17 -8.78
CA GLU A 215 0.66 5.07 -8.40
C GLU A 215 1.57 5.24 -9.61
N ILE A 216 1.98 6.47 -9.93
CA ILE A 216 3.08 6.73 -10.84
C ILE A 216 4.23 7.27 -10.02
N ARG A 217 5.28 6.48 -9.88
CA ARG A 217 6.48 6.89 -9.18
C ARG A 217 7.48 7.46 -10.18
N ILE A 218 7.88 8.69 -9.94
CA ILE A 218 8.86 9.43 -10.73
C ILE A 218 10.12 9.56 -9.88
N THR A 219 11.26 9.08 -10.37
CA THR A 219 12.53 9.10 -9.63
C THR A 219 13.63 9.76 -10.46
N ALA A 220 14.23 10.81 -9.94
CA ALA A 220 15.36 11.49 -10.53
C ALA A 220 16.66 11.15 -9.80
N ARG A 221 17.73 10.93 -10.58
CA ARG A 221 19.09 10.90 -10.08
C ARG A 221 19.73 12.27 -10.31
N ALA A 222 20.25 12.90 -9.24
CA ALA A 222 20.81 14.25 -9.28
C ALA A 222 22.03 14.40 -8.37
N ALA A 223 22.73 15.51 -8.49
CA ALA A 223 23.86 15.84 -7.63
C ALA A 223 23.42 16.30 -6.24
N SER A 224 22.20 16.86 -6.13
CA SER A 224 21.58 17.29 -4.88
C SER A 224 20.11 16.89 -4.83
N ASP A 225 19.53 16.83 -3.63
CA ASP A 225 18.10 16.55 -3.44
C ASP A 225 17.24 17.66 -4.08
N GLU A 226 17.67 18.93 -3.96
CA GLU A 226 16.97 20.06 -4.56
C GLU A 226 16.91 19.97 -6.11
N ASP A 227 18.00 19.57 -6.76
CA ASP A 227 18.00 19.34 -8.21
C ASP A 227 17.11 18.15 -8.59
N GLY A 228 17.14 17.08 -7.79
CA GLY A 228 16.28 15.91 -7.95
C GLY A 228 14.79 16.29 -7.85
N GLU A 229 14.41 17.08 -6.85
CA GLU A 229 13.05 17.58 -6.71
C GLU A 229 12.61 18.41 -7.92
N LYS A 230 13.44 19.36 -8.37
CA LYS A 230 13.15 20.16 -9.57
C LYS A 230 12.93 19.30 -10.81
N MET A 231 13.77 18.28 -11.00
CA MET A 231 13.65 17.34 -12.11
C MET A 231 12.34 16.54 -12.03
N CYS A 232 12.02 15.97 -10.86
CA CYS A 232 10.79 15.21 -10.66
C CYS A 232 9.55 16.08 -10.88
N ARG A 233 9.50 17.30 -10.31
CA ARG A 233 8.37 18.21 -10.47
C ARG A 233 8.18 18.65 -11.92
N ALA A 234 9.28 18.93 -12.64
CA ALA A 234 9.21 19.28 -14.06
C ALA A 234 8.68 18.11 -14.89
N TYR A 235 9.05 16.88 -14.51
CA TYR A 235 8.58 15.68 -15.22
C TYR A 235 7.13 15.34 -14.86
N ALA A 236 6.74 15.49 -13.60
CA ALA A 236 5.36 15.26 -13.12
C ALA A 236 4.34 16.13 -13.84
N ARG A 237 4.69 17.38 -14.19
CA ARG A 237 3.79 18.26 -14.95
C ARG A 237 3.28 17.63 -16.23
N LYS A 238 4.10 16.84 -16.94
CA LYS A 238 3.68 16.12 -18.14
C LYS A 238 2.57 15.11 -17.86
N PHE A 239 2.62 14.44 -16.70
CA PHE A 239 1.56 13.53 -16.27
C PHE A 239 0.30 14.29 -15.88
N TYR A 240 0.41 15.41 -15.18
CA TYR A 240 -0.74 16.26 -14.88
C TYR A 240 -1.41 16.79 -16.15
N ASP A 241 -0.64 17.18 -17.16
CA ASP A 241 -1.16 17.68 -18.44
C ASP A 241 -1.95 16.60 -19.20
N LEU A 242 -1.52 15.33 -19.13
CA LEU A 242 -2.19 14.21 -19.80
C LEU A 242 -3.37 13.65 -19.00
N LEU A 243 -3.22 13.52 -17.69
CA LEU A 243 -4.17 12.80 -16.84
C LEU A 243 -5.17 13.72 -16.15
N GLY A 244 -4.86 15.00 -16.04
CA GLY A 244 -5.73 16.02 -15.44
C GLY A 244 -6.25 15.60 -14.07
N ASP A 245 -7.57 15.63 -13.92
CA ASP A 245 -8.26 15.31 -12.69
C ASP A 245 -8.14 13.85 -12.22
N ALA A 246 -7.64 12.94 -13.06
CA ALA A 246 -7.38 11.57 -12.63
C ALA A 246 -6.24 11.53 -11.60
N VAL A 247 -5.26 12.44 -11.67
CA VAL A 247 -4.28 12.62 -10.60
C VAL A 247 -4.96 13.34 -9.44
N TYR A 248 -5.15 12.65 -8.32
CA TYR A 248 -5.88 13.24 -7.20
C TYR A 248 -4.98 13.80 -6.11
N ASP A 249 -3.72 13.32 -6.01
CA ASP A 249 -2.74 13.77 -5.02
C ASP A 249 -1.32 13.30 -5.36
N GLU A 250 -0.35 13.71 -4.54
CA GLU A 250 1.04 13.24 -4.56
C GLU A 250 1.52 12.89 -3.15
N ASP A 251 2.40 11.90 -3.05
CA ASP A 251 3.11 11.45 -1.84
C ASP A 251 2.21 11.13 -0.62
N VAL A 252 0.96 10.75 -0.86
CA VAL A 252 0.00 10.32 0.17
C VAL A 252 -0.14 8.81 0.22
N ALA A 253 -0.51 8.26 1.38
CA ALA A 253 -0.67 6.82 1.57
C ALA A 253 -1.87 6.25 0.78
N GLY A 254 -2.96 7.03 0.63
CA GLY A 254 -4.17 6.61 -0.06
C GLY A 254 -5.21 7.71 -0.20
N LEU A 255 -6.30 7.37 -0.89
CA LEU A 255 -7.40 8.30 -1.17
C LEU A 255 -8.07 8.83 0.10
N GLU A 256 -8.15 8.01 1.15
CA GLU A 256 -8.70 8.39 2.46
C GLU A 256 -7.94 9.56 3.10
N GLU A 257 -6.61 9.62 2.95
CA GLU A 257 -5.80 10.71 3.47
C GLU A 257 -6.14 12.02 2.76
N THR A 258 -6.22 11.99 1.43
CA THR A 258 -6.63 13.15 0.62
C THR A 258 -8.05 13.59 0.95
N VAL A 259 -8.98 12.65 1.14
CA VAL A 259 -10.36 12.93 1.53
C VAL A 259 -10.41 13.65 2.87
N VAL A 260 -9.78 13.11 3.91
CA VAL A 260 -9.78 13.69 5.26
C VAL A 260 -9.13 15.08 5.25
N ARG A 261 -7.99 15.23 4.60
CA ARG A 261 -7.31 16.51 4.44
C ARG A 261 -8.19 17.56 3.74
N THR A 262 -8.79 17.20 2.60
CA THR A 262 -9.65 18.10 1.83
C THR A 262 -10.89 18.52 2.63
N LEU A 263 -11.51 17.61 3.37
CA LEU A 263 -12.65 17.90 4.23
C LEU A 263 -12.26 18.90 5.34
N LYS A 264 -11.12 18.69 6.01
CA LYS A 264 -10.59 19.60 7.04
C LYS A 264 -10.34 21.00 6.48
N GLU A 265 -9.62 21.10 5.37
CA GLU A 265 -9.30 22.37 4.71
C GLU A 265 -10.55 23.16 4.31
N LYS A 266 -11.65 22.48 3.99
CA LYS A 266 -12.92 23.07 3.59
C LYS A 266 -13.89 23.27 4.75
N GLY A 267 -13.57 22.79 5.96
CA GLY A 267 -14.47 22.80 7.10
C GLY A 267 -15.74 21.97 6.88
N LEU A 268 -15.64 20.87 6.14
CA LEU A 268 -16.75 19.98 5.78
C LEU A 268 -16.71 18.70 6.59
N THR A 269 -17.89 18.14 6.86
CA THR A 269 -18.09 16.87 7.55
C THR A 269 -18.65 15.82 6.61
N VAL A 270 -18.36 14.55 6.88
CA VAL A 270 -18.86 13.41 6.11
C VAL A 270 -19.48 12.34 6.99
N SER A 271 -20.51 11.66 6.49
CA SER A 271 -21.09 10.44 7.07
C SER A 271 -21.21 9.33 6.04
N THR A 272 -21.31 8.08 6.52
CA THR A 272 -21.43 6.90 5.66
C THR A 272 -22.70 6.10 5.96
N ALA A 273 -23.35 5.53 4.92
CA ALA A 273 -24.40 4.53 5.03
C ALA A 273 -24.02 3.27 4.25
N GLU A 274 -23.56 2.25 4.94
CA GLU A 274 -22.88 1.10 4.34
C GLU A 274 -23.73 -0.18 4.43
N SER A 275 -23.90 -0.85 3.29
CA SER A 275 -24.50 -2.18 3.22
C SER A 275 -23.41 -3.22 2.93
N CYS A 276 -23.13 -3.55 1.68
CA CYS A 276 -22.18 -4.61 1.33
C CYS A 276 -20.73 -4.33 1.78
N THR A 277 -20.34 -3.08 1.99
CA THR A 277 -19.02 -2.70 2.52
C THR A 277 -18.89 -2.92 4.02
N GLY A 278 -20.01 -2.86 4.78
CA GLY A 278 -20.08 -3.28 6.19
C GLY A 278 -19.14 -2.52 7.13
N GLY A 279 -18.98 -1.20 6.94
CA GLY A 279 -18.11 -0.34 7.75
C GLY A 279 -16.71 -0.08 7.13
N MET A 280 -16.39 -0.62 5.96
CA MET A 280 -15.07 -0.48 5.34
C MET A 280 -14.75 0.98 4.93
N ILE A 281 -15.76 1.78 4.56
CA ILE A 281 -15.55 3.19 4.22
C ILE A 281 -15.24 3.97 5.50
N ALA A 282 -16.02 3.74 6.55
CA ALA A 282 -15.81 4.33 7.87
C ALA A 282 -14.44 3.94 8.45
N GLU A 283 -14.05 2.67 8.32
CA GLU A 283 -12.74 2.16 8.75
C GLU A 283 -11.61 2.89 8.04
N ARG A 284 -11.64 3.01 6.71
CA ARG A 284 -10.62 3.72 5.93
C ARG A 284 -10.51 5.19 6.33
N ILE A 285 -11.64 5.90 6.54
CA ILE A 285 -11.63 7.30 7.00
C ILE A 285 -11.00 7.39 8.39
N THR A 286 -11.40 6.50 9.31
CA THR A 286 -10.93 6.53 10.70
C THR A 286 -9.49 6.02 10.88
N ALA A 287 -8.92 5.33 9.90
CA ALA A 287 -7.51 5.00 9.86
C ALA A 287 -6.60 6.24 9.73
N VAL A 288 -7.14 7.35 9.22
CA VAL A 288 -6.40 8.61 9.09
C VAL A 288 -6.41 9.40 10.41
N SER A 289 -5.23 9.79 10.90
CA SER A 289 -5.12 10.60 12.12
C SER A 289 -5.86 11.93 11.98
N GLY A 290 -6.64 12.29 13.01
CA GLY A 290 -7.43 13.51 13.05
C GLY A 290 -8.73 13.44 12.24
N SER A 291 -9.16 12.27 11.77
CA SER A 291 -10.44 12.06 11.08
C SER A 291 -11.66 12.39 11.94
N SER A 292 -11.53 12.39 13.27
CA SER A 292 -12.62 12.77 14.19
C SER A 292 -13.12 14.22 14.02
N GLU A 293 -12.35 15.07 13.37
CA GLU A 293 -12.77 16.44 13.05
C GLU A 293 -13.78 16.48 11.89
N VAL A 294 -13.79 15.47 11.02
CA VAL A 294 -14.59 15.44 9.79
C VAL A 294 -15.58 14.30 9.71
N PHE A 295 -15.42 13.24 10.53
CA PHE A 295 -16.25 12.03 10.50
C PHE A 295 -16.86 11.74 11.87
N GLY A 296 -18.17 11.99 12.00
CA GLY A 296 -18.89 11.79 13.26
C GLY A 296 -19.83 10.58 13.25
N TYR A 297 -20.31 10.16 12.08
CA TYR A 297 -21.34 9.12 11.98
C TYR A 297 -21.08 8.14 10.84
N GLY A 298 -21.13 6.83 11.17
CA GLY A 298 -21.12 5.72 10.21
C GLY A 298 -22.29 4.79 10.48
N PHE A 299 -23.20 4.63 9.51
CA PHE A 299 -24.37 3.77 9.61
C PHE A 299 -24.11 2.46 8.87
N VAL A 300 -23.99 1.34 9.57
CA VAL A 300 -23.97 0.00 8.96
C VAL A 300 -25.40 -0.48 8.79
N THR A 301 -25.97 -0.28 7.60
CA THR A 301 -27.35 -0.58 7.26
C THR A 301 -27.46 -1.87 6.45
N TYR A 302 -26.97 -2.97 7.04
CA TYR A 302 -26.83 -4.24 6.31
C TYR A 302 -28.17 -4.89 5.97
N TRP A 303 -29.13 -4.83 6.90
CA TRP A 303 -30.50 -5.30 6.69
C TRP A 303 -31.40 -4.20 6.12
N GLU A 304 -32.46 -4.60 5.41
CA GLU A 304 -33.49 -3.67 4.88
C GLU A 304 -34.12 -2.82 5.96
N GLN A 305 -34.49 -3.47 7.10
CA GLN A 305 -35.06 -2.77 8.26
C GLN A 305 -34.08 -1.74 8.85
N ALA A 306 -32.78 -2.02 8.81
CA ALA A 306 -31.76 -1.06 9.26
C ALA A 306 -31.69 0.16 8.33
N LYS A 307 -31.85 -0.02 7.01
CA LYS A 307 -31.93 1.09 6.05
C LYS A 307 -33.14 2.01 6.35
N ALA A 308 -34.29 1.42 6.59
CA ALA A 308 -35.49 2.19 6.94
C ALA A 308 -35.34 2.88 8.31
N LYS A 309 -34.90 2.14 9.33
CA LYS A 309 -34.87 2.63 10.71
C LYS A 309 -33.77 3.67 10.97
N LEU A 310 -32.57 3.49 10.42
CA LEU A 310 -31.40 4.32 10.73
C LEU A 310 -31.25 5.52 9.80
N VAL A 311 -31.56 5.34 8.52
CA VAL A 311 -31.36 6.38 7.50
C VAL A 311 -32.66 6.67 6.70
N GLY A 312 -33.82 6.20 7.16
CA GLY A 312 -35.12 6.61 6.66
C GLY A 312 -35.41 6.21 5.21
N VAL A 313 -34.83 5.12 4.72
CA VAL A 313 -35.19 4.58 3.39
C VAL A 313 -36.63 4.09 3.44
N ASP A 314 -37.43 4.50 2.46
CA ASP A 314 -38.84 4.11 2.34
C ASP A 314 -38.94 2.59 2.04
N PRO A 315 -39.65 1.80 2.86
CA PRO A 315 -39.88 0.38 2.61
C PRO A 315 -40.54 0.08 1.27
N ASP A 316 -41.41 0.98 0.77
CA ASP A 316 -42.06 0.81 -0.52
C ASP A 316 -41.06 0.96 -1.68
N VAL A 317 -40.06 1.82 -1.53
CA VAL A 317 -38.95 1.95 -2.49
C VAL A 317 -38.09 0.69 -2.50
N ILE A 318 -37.81 0.09 -1.35
CA ILE A 318 -37.09 -1.19 -1.27
C ILE A 318 -37.88 -2.29 -2.00
N THR A 319 -39.15 -2.39 -1.71
CA THR A 319 -40.06 -3.40 -2.30
C THR A 319 -40.19 -3.24 -3.82
N ARG A 320 -40.31 -2.00 -4.31
CA ARG A 320 -40.51 -1.70 -5.74
C ARG A 320 -39.25 -1.89 -6.58
N TYR A 321 -38.08 -1.42 -6.08
CA TYR A 321 -36.85 -1.33 -6.87
C TYR A 321 -35.77 -2.36 -6.47
N ASN A 322 -36.00 -3.18 -5.46
CA ASN A 322 -35.02 -4.03 -4.81
C ASN A 322 -34.06 -3.25 -3.91
N VAL A 323 -33.54 -3.91 -2.87
CA VAL A 323 -32.59 -3.35 -1.91
C VAL A 323 -31.26 -2.91 -2.56
N VAL A 324 -30.90 -3.51 -3.70
CA VAL A 324 -29.74 -3.15 -4.49
C VAL A 324 -30.21 -2.38 -5.74
N SER A 325 -30.40 -1.09 -5.60
CA SER A 325 -30.91 -0.22 -6.66
C SER A 325 -30.43 1.22 -6.51
N ALA A 326 -30.54 1.99 -7.58
CA ALA A 326 -30.19 3.40 -7.59
C ALA A 326 -31.11 4.24 -6.67
N PRO A 327 -32.46 4.04 -6.65
CA PRO A 327 -33.33 4.73 -5.71
C PRO A 327 -32.98 4.47 -4.22
N VAL A 328 -32.66 3.23 -3.85
CA VAL A 328 -32.28 2.90 -2.47
C VAL A 328 -30.95 3.54 -2.11
N ALA A 329 -29.95 3.51 -2.98
CA ALA A 329 -28.67 4.20 -2.75
C ALA A 329 -28.87 5.71 -2.55
N ALA A 330 -29.74 6.34 -3.37
CA ALA A 330 -30.07 7.75 -3.24
C ALA A 330 -30.66 8.08 -1.88
N GLN A 331 -31.71 7.33 -1.49
CA GLN A 331 -32.38 7.56 -0.19
C GLN A 331 -31.45 7.27 1.00
N MET A 332 -30.58 6.25 0.91
CA MET A 332 -29.60 5.98 1.96
C MET A 332 -28.66 7.17 2.17
N ALA A 333 -28.16 7.80 1.09
CA ALA A 333 -27.26 8.95 1.20
C ALA A 333 -27.97 10.19 1.76
N LEU A 334 -29.14 10.53 1.23
CA LEU A 334 -29.94 11.67 1.69
C LEU A 334 -30.37 11.47 3.17
N GLY A 335 -30.76 10.26 3.51
CA GLY A 335 -31.15 9.91 4.88
C GLY A 335 -29.95 9.96 5.86
N ALA A 336 -28.80 9.49 5.45
CA ALA A 336 -27.57 9.60 6.25
C ALA A 336 -27.17 11.07 6.49
N ALA A 337 -27.21 11.93 5.45
CA ALA A 337 -26.98 13.36 5.59
C ALA A 337 -27.95 14.00 6.60
N LYS A 338 -29.25 13.66 6.49
CA LYS A 338 -30.28 14.16 7.39
C LYS A 338 -30.09 13.68 8.85
N ALA A 339 -29.78 12.39 9.02
CA ALA A 339 -29.65 11.78 10.34
C ALA A 339 -28.38 12.25 11.08
N SER A 340 -27.30 12.49 10.36
CA SER A 340 -26.03 12.94 10.94
C SER A 340 -25.85 14.44 11.00
N GLY A 341 -26.56 15.21 10.14
CA GLY A 341 -26.30 16.64 9.93
C GLY A 341 -24.99 16.93 9.20
N SER A 342 -24.34 15.93 8.59
CA SER A 342 -23.09 16.12 7.86
C SER A 342 -23.30 16.82 6.52
N ASP A 343 -22.28 17.58 6.08
CA ASP A 343 -22.29 18.32 4.81
C ASP A 343 -22.31 17.41 3.59
N ILE A 344 -21.62 16.27 3.71
CA ILE A 344 -21.57 15.21 2.70
C ILE A 344 -21.97 13.88 3.34
N ALA A 345 -22.76 13.08 2.63
CA ALA A 345 -23.04 11.71 3.03
C ALA A 345 -22.84 10.78 1.85
N VAL A 346 -22.20 9.63 2.07
CA VAL A 346 -22.02 8.62 1.03
C VAL A 346 -22.71 7.32 1.42
N SER A 347 -23.36 6.69 0.46
CA SER A 347 -24.04 5.41 0.64
C SER A 347 -23.55 4.35 -0.33
N VAL A 348 -23.64 3.09 0.10
CA VAL A 348 -23.31 1.93 -0.74
C VAL A 348 -24.30 0.81 -0.49
N THR A 349 -24.93 0.31 -1.58
CA THR A 349 -25.71 -0.94 -1.58
C THR A 349 -25.31 -1.78 -2.77
N GLY A 350 -25.17 -3.12 -2.61
CA GLY A 350 -24.66 -3.96 -3.69
C GLY A 350 -24.62 -5.44 -3.38
N VAL A 351 -24.41 -6.23 -4.43
CA VAL A 351 -24.25 -7.67 -4.39
C VAL A 351 -22.77 -8.04 -4.43
N ALA A 352 -22.18 -8.22 -3.24
CA ALA A 352 -20.75 -8.53 -3.14
C ALA A 352 -20.39 -10.00 -3.47
N GLY A 353 -21.37 -10.89 -3.48
CA GLY A 353 -21.18 -12.31 -3.75
C GLY A 353 -20.66 -13.14 -2.56
N PRO A 354 -20.35 -14.45 -2.76
CA PRO A 354 -20.44 -15.16 -4.04
C PRO A 354 -21.88 -15.47 -4.49
N THR A 355 -22.88 -15.29 -3.62
CA THR A 355 -24.32 -15.54 -3.87
C THR A 355 -25.13 -14.26 -3.81
N GLY A 356 -26.44 -14.33 -4.13
CA GLY A 356 -27.40 -13.23 -3.96
C GLY A 356 -27.59 -12.32 -5.17
N GLY A 357 -26.99 -12.62 -6.32
CA GLY A 357 -27.26 -11.92 -7.57
C GLY A 357 -28.44 -12.54 -8.36
N ASP A 358 -29.01 -11.73 -9.24
CA ASP A 358 -30.02 -12.15 -10.22
C ASP A 358 -29.59 -11.73 -11.65
N ALA A 359 -30.45 -11.98 -12.65
CA ALA A 359 -30.14 -11.63 -14.05
C ALA A 359 -30.04 -10.12 -14.30
N VAL A 360 -30.70 -9.31 -13.49
CA VAL A 360 -30.72 -7.84 -13.61
C VAL A 360 -29.60 -7.22 -12.79
N ARG A 361 -29.30 -7.82 -11.64
CA ARG A 361 -28.28 -7.37 -10.68
C ARG A 361 -27.34 -8.52 -10.35
N PRO A 362 -26.46 -8.91 -11.29
CA PRO A 362 -25.50 -9.99 -11.05
C PRO A 362 -24.54 -9.64 -9.93
N VAL A 363 -23.86 -10.67 -9.37
CA VAL A 363 -22.80 -10.47 -8.40
C VAL A 363 -21.75 -9.50 -8.96
N GLY A 364 -21.34 -8.52 -8.16
CA GLY A 364 -20.47 -7.42 -8.59
C GLY A 364 -21.21 -6.11 -8.87
N THR A 365 -22.55 -6.12 -8.90
CA THR A 365 -23.37 -4.89 -9.05
C THR A 365 -23.41 -4.12 -7.74
N VAL A 366 -23.02 -2.84 -7.77
CA VAL A 366 -23.06 -1.92 -6.64
C VAL A 366 -23.63 -0.58 -7.08
N TYR A 367 -24.51 -0.02 -6.26
CA TYR A 367 -24.98 1.35 -6.38
C TYR A 367 -24.42 2.20 -5.24
N LEU A 368 -23.94 3.40 -5.59
CA LEU A 368 -23.41 4.39 -4.67
C LEU A 368 -24.26 5.65 -4.76
N GLY A 369 -24.51 6.29 -3.64
CA GLY A 369 -25.10 7.62 -3.57
C GLY A 369 -24.16 8.54 -2.82
N ALA A 370 -23.97 9.78 -3.30
CA ALA A 370 -23.21 10.79 -2.56
C ALA A 370 -24.03 12.09 -2.52
N ALA A 371 -24.43 12.50 -1.32
CA ALA A 371 -25.31 13.65 -1.11
C ALA A 371 -24.52 14.87 -0.63
N ARG A 372 -24.84 16.05 -1.18
CA ARG A 372 -24.36 17.35 -0.73
C ARG A 372 -25.37 18.44 -1.08
N GLY A 373 -25.68 19.33 -0.13
CA GLY A 373 -26.56 20.48 -0.39
C GLY A 373 -27.96 20.12 -0.88
N GLY A 374 -28.52 18.98 -0.41
CA GLY A 374 -29.84 18.50 -0.83
C GLY A 374 -29.89 17.84 -2.23
N THR A 375 -28.75 17.63 -2.87
CA THR A 375 -28.64 16.86 -4.11
C THR A 375 -27.83 15.59 -3.85
N VAL A 376 -28.29 14.44 -4.34
CA VAL A 376 -27.56 13.18 -4.34
C VAL A 376 -27.13 12.81 -5.77
N TYR A 377 -25.92 12.40 -5.90
CA TYR A 377 -25.32 11.90 -7.13
C TYR A 377 -25.20 10.39 -7.05
N VAL A 378 -25.91 9.69 -7.92
CA VAL A 378 -25.94 8.22 -7.93
C VAL A 378 -25.03 7.68 -9.02
N LYS A 379 -24.25 6.65 -8.67
CA LYS A 379 -23.33 5.94 -9.58
C LYS A 379 -23.56 4.45 -9.48
N LYS A 380 -23.55 3.75 -10.63
CA LYS A 380 -23.46 2.29 -10.70
C LYS A 380 -22.00 1.89 -10.90
N LEU A 381 -21.58 0.90 -10.16
CA LEU A 381 -20.29 0.22 -10.31
C LEU A 381 -20.54 -1.25 -10.59
N PHE A 382 -19.87 -1.80 -11.60
CA PHE A 382 -19.89 -3.23 -11.87
C PHE A 382 -18.47 -3.80 -11.81
N VAL A 383 -18.27 -4.84 -10.99
CA VAL A 383 -17.01 -5.56 -10.86
C VAL A 383 -17.12 -6.90 -11.58
N SER A 384 -16.54 -7.00 -12.78
CA SER A 384 -16.68 -8.13 -13.70
C SER A 384 -16.03 -9.43 -13.22
N ARG A 385 -15.09 -9.37 -12.28
CA ARG A 385 -14.50 -10.54 -11.59
C ARG A 385 -14.91 -10.48 -10.12
N PRO A 386 -16.11 -10.98 -9.78
CA PRO A 386 -16.71 -10.73 -8.47
C PRO A 386 -16.14 -11.66 -7.37
N ASP A 387 -14.95 -11.35 -6.91
CA ASP A 387 -14.50 -11.75 -5.59
C ASP A 387 -15.12 -10.82 -4.55
N ARG A 388 -15.66 -11.35 -3.45
CA ARG A 388 -16.34 -10.58 -2.41
C ARG A 388 -15.46 -9.49 -1.80
N ALA A 389 -14.18 -9.77 -1.55
CA ALA A 389 -13.25 -8.79 -1.01
C ALA A 389 -12.97 -7.68 -2.02
N LEU A 390 -12.79 -8.05 -3.30
CA LEU A 390 -12.57 -7.11 -4.39
C LEU A 390 -13.78 -6.19 -4.62
N VAL A 391 -15.00 -6.73 -4.63
CA VAL A 391 -16.23 -5.92 -4.80
C VAL A 391 -16.35 -4.90 -3.69
N ARG A 392 -16.14 -5.30 -2.43
CA ARG A 392 -16.20 -4.41 -1.27
C ARG A 392 -15.11 -3.33 -1.32
N ALA A 393 -13.89 -3.69 -1.65
CA ALA A 393 -12.77 -2.75 -1.76
C ALA A 393 -12.97 -1.73 -2.87
N ARG A 394 -13.44 -2.17 -4.05
CA ARG A 394 -13.76 -1.29 -5.19
C ARG A 394 -14.92 -0.36 -4.87
N ALA A 395 -15.95 -0.85 -4.17
CA ALA A 395 -17.07 -0.03 -3.74
C ALA A 395 -16.65 1.05 -2.72
N ALA A 396 -15.80 0.70 -1.76
CA ALA A 396 -15.26 1.66 -0.81
C ALA A 396 -14.37 2.73 -1.50
N GLN A 397 -13.52 2.31 -2.45
CA GLN A 397 -12.70 3.23 -3.24
C GLN A 397 -13.58 4.21 -4.04
N ALA A 398 -14.59 3.72 -4.75
CA ALA A 398 -15.51 4.56 -5.52
C ALA A 398 -16.31 5.52 -4.62
N ALA A 399 -16.68 5.09 -3.42
CA ALA A 399 -17.36 5.93 -2.44
C ALA A 399 -16.48 7.11 -1.98
N LEU A 400 -15.21 6.83 -1.65
CA LEU A 400 -14.25 7.88 -1.26
C LEU A 400 -13.95 8.84 -2.42
N GLU A 401 -13.89 8.35 -3.66
CA GLU A 401 -13.80 9.19 -4.85
C GLU A 401 -14.98 10.19 -4.94
N LEU A 402 -16.20 9.70 -4.75
CA LEU A 402 -17.40 10.56 -4.76
C LEU A 402 -17.33 11.64 -3.67
N VAL A 403 -16.92 11.25 -2.46
CA VAL A 403 -16.73 12.20 -1.34
C VAL A 403 -15.69 13.26 -1.71
N LEU A 404 -14.52 12.86 -2.25
CA LEU A 404 -13.47 13.79 -2.66
C LEU A 404 -13.98 14.79 -3.70
N ARG A 405 -14.65 14.32 -4.75
CA ARG A 405 -15.18 15.20 -5.81
C ARG A 405 -16.19 16.20 -5.25
N LEU A 406 -17.10 15.75 -4.41
CA LEU A 406 -18.05 16.65 -3.76
C LEU A 406 -17.35 17.64 -2.80
N ALA A 407 -16.39 17.20 -2.01
CA ALA A 407 -15.62 18.08 -1.14
C ALA A 407 -14.88 19.17 -1.94
N GLN A 408 -14.37 18.83 -3.13
CA GLN A 408 -13.76 19.78 -4.06
C GLN A 408 -14.78 20.72 -4.75
N GLY A 409 -16.10 20.52 -4.57
CA GLY A 409 -17.14 21.29 -5.25
C GLY A 409 -17.35 20.88 -6.69
N ARG A 410 -16.96 19.67 -7.07
CA ARG A 410 -17.08 19.12 -8.43
C ARG A 410 -18.20 18.11 -8.51
N THR A 411 -18.91 18.07 -9.64
CA THR A 411 -19.86 17.00 -9.95
C THR A 411 -19.08 15.73 -10.28
N PRO A 412 -19.32 14.59 -9.57
CA PRO A 412 -18.61 13.36 -9.87
C PRO A 412 -19.01 12.80 -11.24
N ALA A 413 -18.02 12.36 -12.01
CA ALA A 413 -18.25 11.80 -13.35
C ALA A 413 -19.02 10.46 -13.28
N GLY A 414 -19.82 10.19 -14.32
CA GLY A 414 -20.63 8.96 -14.42
C GLY A 414 -21.74 8.85 -13.37
N THR A 415 -22.18 9.99 -12.81
CA THR A 415 -23.30 10.03 -11.86
C THR A 415 -24.57 10.63 -12.50
N LYS A 416 -25.71 10.25 -11.90
CA LYS A 416 -27.02 10.84 -12.22
C LYS A 416 -27.52 11.58 -10.97
N PRO A 417 -27.86 12.88 -11.06
CA PRO A 417 -28.32 13.65 -9.92
C PRO A 417 -29.79 13.41 -9.62
N LEU A 418 -30.14 13.49 -8.33
CA LEU A 418 -31.50 13.50 -7.80
C LEU A 418 -31.56 14.51 -6.65
N THR A 419 -32.58 15.35 -6.60
CA THR A 419 -32.75 16.27 -5.46
C THR A 419 -33.54 15.60 -4.31
N ALA A 420 -33.35 16.11 -3.10
CA ALA A 420 -34.07 15.63 -1.93
C ALA A 420 -35.61 15.76 -2.10
N ALA A 421 -36.09 16.78 -2.81
CA ALA A 421 -37.51 16.92 -3.11
C ALA A 421 -38.07 15.80 -4.02
N GLN A 422 -37.21 15.22 -4.85
CA GLN A 422 -37.57 14.17 -5.83
C GLN A 422 -37.46 12.75 -5.28
N GLN A 423 -36.90 12.57 -4.08
CA GLN A 423 -36.59 11.22 -3.52
C GLN A 423 -37.79 10.31 -3.29
N HIS A 424 -39.01 10.85 -3.30
CA HIS A 424 -40.27 10.10 -3.17
C HIS A 424 -41.15 10.21 -4.45
N ASP A 425 -40.69 10.88 -5.49
CA ASP A 425 -41.39 10.97 -6.77
C ASP A 425 -41.18 9.68 -7.56
N THR A 426 -42.21 8.85 -7.64
CA THR A 426 -42.17 7.54 -8.30
C THR A 426 -41.74 7.63 -9.79
N ALA A 427 -42.20 8.66 -10.51
CA ALA A 427 -41.82 8.80 -11.93
C ALA A 427 -40.34 9.12 -12.10
N VAL A 428 -39.81 9.93 -11.20
CA VAL A 428 -38.35 10.25 -11.20
C VAL A 428 -37.52 9.05 -10.78
N LEU A 429 -37.96 8.29 -9.78
CA LEU A 429 -37.27 7.08 -9.34
C LEU A 429 -37.31 5.97 -10.37
N ASP A 430 -38.47 5.78 -11.08
CA ASP A 430 -38.57 4.87 -12.22
C ASP A 430 -37.59 5.22 -13.34
N ALA A 431 -37.50 6.51 -13.69
CA ALA A 431 -36.54 6.99 -14.69
C ALA A 431 -35.10 6.80 -14.27
N LEU A 432 -34.78 7.04 -12.97
CA LEU A 432 -33.43 6.84 -12.42
C LEU A 432 -33.01 5.37 -12.46
N ASP A 433 -33.90 4.44 -12.01
CA ASP A 433 -33.59 3.00 -12.00
C ASP A 433 -33.46 2.46 -13.44
N ALA A 434 -34.39 2.81 -14.33
CA ALA A 434 -34.36 2.41 -15.75
C ALA A 434 -33.07 2.87 -16.45
N ALA A 435 -32.60 4.09 -16.13
CA ALA A 435 -31.40 4.65 -16.73
C ALA A 435 -30.10 3.88 -16.36
N PHE A 436 -30.09 3.18 -15.23
CA PHE A 436 -28.96 2.33 -14.81
C PHE A 436 -29.16 0.85 -15.18
N LEU A 437 -30.39 0.41 -15.41
CA LEU A 437 -30.65 -0.96 -15.87
C LEU A 437 -30.33 -1.13 -17.36
N SER A 438 -30.34 -0.04 -18.13
CA SER A 438 -29.98 -0.02 -19.56
C SER A 438 -28.47 0.05 -19.82
N GLU A 439 -27.68 0.32 -18.81
CA GLU A 439 -26.20 0.31 -18.80
C GLU A 439 -25.67 -1.07 -18.40
#